data_7114bfa9868dad07b96af7f4032a45fc
#
_entry.id   7114bfa9868dad07b96af7f4032a45fc
#
_cell.length_a   1.000
_cell.length_b   1.000
_cell.length_c   1.000
_cell.angle_alpha   90.00
_cell.angle_beta   90.00
_cell.angle_gamma   90.00
#
_symmetry.space_group_name_H-M   'P 1'
#
loop_
_entity.id
_entity.type
_entity.pdbx_description
1 polymer ?
#
loop_
_entity_poly.entity_id
_entity_poly.type
_entity_poly.pdbx_seq_one_letter_code
_entity_poly.pdbx_strand_id
1 'polypeptide(L)'
;MSELKTNKVSPSSGTSLALGDAGDTVVFPQNTTDPAADTNPTGGVGSMWLNTTSGEMFSCTDATTDANVWTNMGAGTGNVSPFTGMVATGGTITTDGDYKIHSFNSSSTFEVTTAGTTPQVEYLVIAGGGGTGGRGGGGGAGGYLTSTGFSVSATSYSITVGAGGTGGTSEFVQGGSGTNSVFSSITSTGGGHGGSI
;
A
#
# COMPACT_ATOMS: atom_id res chain seq x y z
N MET A 1 -32.75 34.58 30.18
CA MET A 1 -31.80 33.47 29.87
C MET A 1 -31.23 32.98 31.19
N SER A 2 -31.40 31.71 31.52
CA SER A 2 -30.75 31.10 32.67
C SER A 2 -29.40 30.54 32.21
N GLU A 3 -28.34 31.01 32.84
CA GLU A 3 -26.97 30.52 32.57
C GLU A 3 -26.63 29.48 33.64
N LEU A 4 -26.27 28.27 33.22
CA LEU A 4 -25.76 27.25 34.13
C LEU A 4 -24.25 27.42 34.28
N LYS A 5 -23.81 28.02 35.39
CA LYS A 5 -22.39 28.17 35.73
C LYS A 5 -21.94 27.00 36.61
N THR A 6 -21.58 25.90 36.00
CA THR A 6 -21.02 24.76 36.73
C THR A 6 -19.91 24.08 35.92
N ASN A 7 -18.89 23.63 36.64
CA ASN A 7 -17.79 22.87 36.04
C ASN A 7 -18.14 21.39 35.86
N LYS A 8 -19.30 20.96 36.38
CA LYS A 8 -19.75 19.57 36.27
C LYS A 8 -21.27 19.53 36.17
N VAL A 9 -21.76 18.91 35.13
CA VAL A 9 -23.16 18.54 34.97
C VAL A 9 -23.26 17.02 35.14
N SER A 10 -24.11 16.56 36.05
CA SER A 10 -24.34 15.14 36.31
C SER A 10 -25.83 14.86 36.34
N PRO A 11 -26.30 13.71 35.85
CA PRO A 11 -27.70 13.35 35.99
C PRO A 11 -28.07 13.22 37.46
N SER A 12 -29.25 13.67 37.84
CA SER A 12 -29.77 13.57 39.21
C SER A 12 -30.15 12.13 39.57
N SER A 13 -30.42 11.32 38.57
CA SER A 13 -30.69 9.87 38.67
C SER A 13 -30.47 9.20 37.32
N GLY A 14 -30.02 7.95 37.36
CA GLY A 14 -29.78 7.17 36.12
C GLY A 14 -28.43 7.46 35.48
N THR A 15 -28.24 6.92 34.28
CA THR A 15 -27.00 6.94 33.50
C THR A 15 -27.03 7.94 32.33
N SER A 16 -28.13 8.64 32.11
CA SER A 16 -28.33 9.59 31.02
C SER A 16 -28.37 11.03 31.51
N LEU A 17 -27.67 11.92 30.84
CA LEU A 17 -27.76 13.35 30.99
C LEU A 17 -28.42 13.92 29.74
N ALA A 18 -29.62 14.50 29.89
CA ALA A 18 -30.23 15.29 28.82
C ALA A 18 -29.67 16.72 28.89
N LEU A 19 -29.12 17.20 27.80
CA LEU A 19 -28.65 18.56 27.63
C LEU A 19 -29.63 19.32 26.75
N GLY A 20 -30.19 20.40 27.30
CA GLY A 20 -31.05 21.31 26.55
C GLY A 20 -32.52 20.91 26.46
N ASP A 21 -33.35 21.92 26.23
CA ASP A 21 -34.76 21.82 25.87
C ASP A 21 -34.94 21.91 24.34
N ALA A 22 -36.17 21.81 23.85
CA ALA A 22 -36.46 21.97 22.44
C ALA A 22 -35.99 23.35 21.92
N GLY A 23 -35.00 23.36 21.05
CA GLY A 23 -34.38 24.56 20.49
C GLY A 23 -32.97 24.89 21.04
N ASP A 24 -32.50 24.16 22.03
CA ASP A 24 -31.12 24.29 22.51
C ASP A 24 -30.13 23.61 21.57
N THR A 25 -28.91 24.12 21.48
CA THR A 25 -27.86 23.61 20.64
C THR A 25 -26.69 23.08 21.46
N VAL A 26 -26.29 21.83 21.24
CA VAL A 26 -25.04 21.30 21.76
C VAL A 26 -23.97 21.51 20.66
N VAL A 27 -22.96 22.30 20.98
CA VAL A 27 -21.88 22.59 20.03
C VAL A 27 -20.68 21.71 20.35
N PHE A 28 -20.27 20.93 19.37
CA PHE A 28 -19.00 20.16 19.41
C PHE A 28 -17.85 20.98 18.84
N PRO A 29 -16.58 20.70 19.22
CA PRO A 29 -15.43 21.19 18.49
C PRO A 29 -15.57 20.89 17.01
N GLN A 30 -15.37 21.90 16.17
CA GLN A 30 -15.64 21.79 14.74
C GLN A 30 -14.61 22.57 13.90
N ASN A 31 -14.38 22.10 12.67
CA ASN A 31 -13.56 22.78 11.69
C ASN A 31 -14.07 22.43 10.29
N THR A 32 -13.46 23.02 9.26
CA THR A 32 -13.75 22.74 7.83
C THR A 32 -12.99 21.53 7.30
N THR A 33 -12.08 20.97 8.09
CA THR A 33 -11.24 19.81 7.75
C THR A 33 -11.42 18.69 8.76
N ASP A 34 -11.03 17.48 8.40
CA ASP A 34 -10.93 16.35 9.31
C ASP A 34 -9.88 16.60 10.40
N PRO A 35 -10.03 15.99 11.58
CA PRO A 35 -8.98 16.07 12.59
C PRO A 35 -7.75 15.28 12.13
N ALA A 36 -6.58 15.88 12.27
CA ALA A 36 -5.30 15.23 12.01
C ALA A 36 -4.74 14.54 13.28
N ALA A 37 -3.68 13.77 13.14
CA ALA A 37 -3.04 13.10 14.27
C ALA A 37 -2.49 14.07 15.33
N ASP A 38 -2.16 15.29 14.94
CA ASP A 38 -1.72 16.39 15.83
C ASP A 38 -2.87 17.27 16.35
N THR A 39 -4.12 16.93 16.03
CA THR A 39 -5.31 17.60 16.58
C THR A 39 -5.57 17.07 17.98
N ASN A 40 -4.82 17.59 18.94
CA ASN A 40 -4.86 17.13 20.34
C ASN A 40 -6.19 17.53 21.02
N PRO A 41 -7.04 16.55 21.40
CA PRO A 41 -8.30 16.84 22.04
C PRO A 41 -8.11 17.22 23.50
N THR A 42 -8.67 18.33 23.95
CA THR A 42 -8.59 18.76 25.36
C THR A 42 -9.30 17.80 26.31
N GLY A 43 -10.27 17.04 25.83
CA GLY A 43 -11.04 16.04 26.60
C GLY A 43 -10.45 14.64 26.58
N GLY A 44 -9.37 14.39 25.85
CA GLY A 44 -8.78 13.07 25.74
C GLY A 44 -9.63 12.11 24.87
N VAL A 45 -9.51 10.81 25.12
CA VAL A 45 -10.30 9.76 24.45
C VAL A 45 -11.79 9.98 24.69
N GLY A 46 -12.59 9.84 23.63
CA GLY A 46 -14.04 10.13 23.64
C GLY A 46 -14.39 11.56 23.22
N SER A 47 -13.39 12.45 23.04
CA SER A 47 -13.64 13.77 22.43
C SER A 47 -14.22 13.63 21.03
N MET A 48 -15.16 14.52 20.70
CA MET A 48 -15.84 14.53 19.41
C MET A 48 -15.38 15.71 18.58
N TRP A 49 -15.42 15.55 17.25
CA TRP A 49 -15.08 16.56 16.25
C TRP A 49 -16.06 16.53 15.10
N LEU A 50 -16.50 17.69 14.64
CA LEU A 50 -17.37 17.83 13.48
C LEU A 50 -16.60 18.52 12.35
N ASN A 51 -16.50 17.88 11.18
CA ASN A 51 -16.12 18.55 9.95
C ASN A 51 -17.36 19.22 9.35
N THR A 52 -17.36 20.54 9.31
CA THR A 52 -18.51 21.32 8.83
C THR A 52 -18.63 21.35 7.30
N THR A 53 -17.60 20.96 6.59
CA THR A 53 -17.61 20.87 5.12
C THR A 53 -18.20 19.55 4.65
N SER A 54 -17.79 18.42 5.25
CA SER A 54 -18.27 17.09 4.87
C SER A 54 -19.47 16.63 5.68
N GLY A 55 -19.72 17.23 6.86
CA GLY A 55 -20.75 16.80 7.83
C GLY A 55 -20.33 15.56 8.63
N GLU A 56 -19.10 15.13 8.53
CA GLU A 56 -18.60 13.95 9.23
C GLU A 56 -18.31 14.23 10.69
N MET A 57 -18.59 13.24 11.52
CA MET A 57 -18.27 13.26 12.95
C MET A 57 -17.17 12.24 13.25
N PHE A 58 -16.22 12.65 14.08
CA PHE A 58 -15.13 11.82 14.53
C PHE A 58 -15.14 11.70 16.05
N SER A 59 -14.72 10.54 16.58
CA SER A 59 -14.41 10.34 17.98
C SER A 59 -12.93 10.05 18.14
N CYS A 60 -12.27 10.71 19.08
CA CYS A 60 -10.90 10.38 19.46
C CYS A 60 -10.88 9.03 20.19
N THR A 61 -10.21 8.05 19.63
CA THR A 61 -10.06 6.71 20.22
C THR A 61 -8.68 6.48 20.83
N ASP A 62 -7.69 7.29 20.46
CA ASP A 62 -6.39 7.38 21.11
C ASP A 62 -5.99 8.86 21.18
N ALA A 63 -5.71 9.36 22.37
CA ALA A 63 -5.36 10.76 22.63
C ALA A 63 -3.86 10.95 22.94
N THR A 64 -3.01 10.11 22.41
CA THR A 64 -1.54 10.28 22.49
C THR A 64 -1.14 11.58 21.80
N THR A 65 -0.49 12.49 22.52
CA THR A 65 -0.12 13.82 22.01
C THR A 65 0.62 13.71 20.68
N ASP A 66 0.16 14.46 19.68
CA ASP A 66 0.67 14.51 18.30
C ASP A 66 0.64 13.16 17.56
N ALA A 67 -0.04 12.15 18.12
CA ALA A 67 -0.26 10.83 17.52
C ALA A 67 -1.69 10.33 17.78
N ASN A 68 -2.65 11.23 17.77
CA ASN A 68 -4.05 10.91 18.05
C ASN A 68 -4.66 10.03 16.96
N VAL A 69 -5.55 9.12 17.37
CA VAL A 69 -6.39 8.36 16.44
C VAL A 69 -7.82 8.86 16.52
N TRP A 70 -8.35 9.31 15.39
CA TRP A 70 -9.71 9.76 15.23
C TRP A 70 -10.50 8.77 14.39
N THR A 71 -11.55 8.22 14.95
CA THR A 71 -12.43 7.27 14.25
C THR A 71 -13.66 8.00 13.73
N ASN A 72 -13.92 7.93 12.45
CA ASN A 72 -15.14 8.44 11.85
C ASN A 72 -16.35 7.65 12.35
N MET A 73 -17.35 8.33 12.89
CA MET A 73 -18.56 7.73 13.45
C MET A 73 -19.79 7.86 12.55
N GLY A 74 -19.70 8.59 11.44
CA GLY A 74 -20.84 8.85 10.57
C GLY A 74 -20.51 8.63 9.11
N ALA A 75 -21.47 8.13 8.35
CA ALA A 75 -21.46 8.08 6.89
C ALA A 75 -21.81 9.47 6.34
N GLY A 76 -20.86 10.43 6.46
CA GLY A 76 -20.97 11.68 5.71
C GLY A 76 -20.80 11.44 4.21
N THR A 77 -21.15 12.40 3.39
CA THR A 77 -20.96 12.32 1.92
C THR A 77 -19.50 12.40 1.50
N GLY A 78 -18.59 12.62 2.46
CA GLY A 78 -17.15 12.63 2.31
C GLY A 78 -16.49 11.52 3.10
N ASN A 79 -17.01 10.30 3.08
CA ASN A 79 -16.35 9.16 3.69
C ASN A 79 -14.85 9.22 3.37
N VAL A 80 -14.02 9.32 4.43
CA VAL A 80 -12.64 8.87 4.31
C VAL A 80 -12.78 7.42 3.88
N SER A 81 -12.59 7.17 2.61
CA SER A 81 -12.69 5.81 2.08
C SER A 81 -11.77 4.97 2.93
N PRO A 82 -12.25 3.95 3.64
CA PRO A 82 -11.36 3.14 4.46
C PRO A 82 -10.21 2.69 3.58
N PHE A 83 -8.99 2.73 4.11
CA PHE A 83 -7.84 2.22 3.38
C PHE A 83 -8.21 0.82 2.88
N THR A 84 -8.34 0.68 1.59
CA THR A 84 -8.57 -0.61 0.96
C THR A 84 -7.21 -1.08 0.44
N GLY A 85 -6.69 -2.12 1.06
CA GLY A 85 -5.47 -2.76 0.60
C GLY A 85 -5.65 -3.33 -0.81
N MET A 86 -4.56 -3.36 -1.57
CA MET A 86 -4.55 -4.04 -2.86
C MET A 86 -4.73 -5.56 -2.66
N VAL A 87 -5.55 -6.18 -3.51
CA VAL A 87 -5.69 -7.63 -3.58
C VAL A 87 -5.20 -8.12 -4.93
N ALA A 88 -4.23 -9.01 -4.88
CA ALA A 88 -3.64 -9.60 -6.09
C ALA A 88 -3.35 -11.11 -5.88
N THR A 89 -3.22 -11.81 -7.00
CA THR A 89 -2.90 -13.24 -7.07
C THR A 89 -1.76 -13.49 -8.07
N GLY A 90 -1.24 -14.70 -8.08
CA GLY A 90 -0.16 -15.13 -8.97
C GLY A 90 1.20 -15.26 -8.29
N GLY A 91 2.03 -16.15 -8.80
CA GLY A 91 3.32 -16.49 -8.20
C GLY A 91 3.23 -17.17 -6.84
N THR A 92 4.36 -17.25 -6.15
CA THR A 92 4.43 -17.67 -4.75
C THR A 92 4.27 -16.44 -3.87
N ILE A 93 3.27 -16.45 -2.98
CA ILE A 93 2.94 -15.31 -2.13
C ILE A 93 3.53 -15.52 -0.75
N THR A 94 4.30 -14.54 -0.27
CA THR A 94 4.81 -14.45 1.10
C THR A 94 4.46 -13.10 1.71
N THR A 95 4.54 -12.99 3.03
CA THR A 95 4.29 -11.74 3.77
C THR A 95 5.55 -11.36 4.53
N ASP A 96 5.92 -10.07 4.46
CA ASP A 96 7.01 -9.49 5.24
C ASP A 96 6.54 -8.11 5.75
N GLY A 97 6.28 -8.02 7.06
CA GLY A 97 5.64 -6.86 7.66
C GLY A 97 4.30 -6.55 7.00
N ASP A 98 4.15 -5.35 6.49
CA ASP A 98 2.94 -4.87 5.80
C ASP A 98 2.91 -5.19 4.30
N TYR A 99 3.95 -5.87 3.78
CA TYR A 99 4.09 -6.21 2.37
C TYR A 99 3.62 -7.63 2.06
N LYS A 100 2.92 -7.78 0.94
CA LYS A 100 2.73 -9.06 0.25
C LYS A 100 3.70 -9.12 -0.93
N ILE A 101 4.52 -10.16 -0.94
CA ILE A 101 5.54 -10.39 -1.96
C ILE A 101 5.06 -11.50 -2.89
N HIS A 102 4.98 -11.20 -4.18
CA HIS A 102 4.64 -12.15 -5.24
C HIS A 102 5.91 -12.52 -6.01
N SER A 103 6.41 -13.74 -5.82
CA SER A 103 7.63 -14.26 -6.46
C SER A 103 7.30 -15.14 -7.65
N PHE A 104 7.87 -14.84 -8.82
CA PHE A 104 7.67 -15.55 -10.07
C PHE A 104 8.99 -16.18 -10.52
N ASN A 105 9.11 -17.51 -10.41
CA ASN A 105 10.25 -18.28 -10.90
C ASN A 105 9.99 -18.95 -12.27
N SER A 106 8.82 -18.75 -12.82
CA SER A 106 8.40 -19.17 -14.17
C SER A 106 7.39 -18.16 -14.71
N SER A 107 7.29 -18.09 -16.04
CA SER A 107 6.33 -17.20 -16.70
C SER A 107 4.90 -17.51 -16.28
N SER A 108 4.13 -16.48 -15.94
CA SER A 108 2.78 -16.60 -15.39
C SER A 108 2.06 -15.25 -15.50
N THR A 109 1.03 -15.07 -14.68
CA THR A 109 0.24 -13.83 -14.61
C THR A 109 0.23 -13.31 -13.19
N PHE A 110 0.44 -12.02 -13.03
CA PHE A 110 0.13 -11.26 -11.82
C PHE A 110 -1.23 -10.61 -12.04
N GLU A 111 -2.24 -11.02 -11.28
CA GLU A 111 -3.61 -10.52 -11.41
C GLU A 111 -3.95 -9.63 -10.22
N VAL A 112 -4.24 -8.36 -10.47
CA VAL A 112 -4.76 -7.43 -9.48
C VAL A 112 -6.29 -7.47 -9.58
N THR A 113 -6.95 -7.97 -8.54
CA THR A 113 -8.42 -8.04 -8.47
C THR A 113 -9.02 -6.80 -7.81
N THR A 114 -8.27 -6.17 -6.90
CA THR A 114 -8.65 -4.90 -6.27
C THR A 114 -7.42 -4.00 -6.22
N ALA A 115 -7.49 -2.83 -6.85
CA ALA A 115 -6.34 -1.93 -6.92
C ALA A 115 -6.03 -1.22 -5.59
N GLY A 116 -7.02 -1.10 -4.71
CA GLY A 116 -6.87 -0.40 -3.43
C GLY A 116 -6.83 1.13 -3.57
N THR A 117 -6.59 1.81 -2.47
CA THR A 117 -6.53 3.29 -2.41
C THR A 117 -5.20 3.86 -2.90
N THR A 118 -4.12 3.10 -2.80
CA THR A 118 -2.79 3.46 -3.31
C THR A 118 -2.32 2.39 -4.29
N PRO A 119 -2.77 2.43 -5.57
CA PRO A 119 -2.57 1.36 -6.52
C PRO A 119 -1.15 1.37 -7.12
N GLN A 120 -0.16 1.08 -6.31
CA GLN A 120 1.25 1.05 -6.69
C GLN A 120 1.93 -0.21 -6.16
N VAL A 121 2.90 -0.72 -6.92
CA VAL A 121 3.76 -1.84 -6.52
C VAL A 121 5.22 -1.44 -6.65
N GLU A 122 6.04 -2.05 -5.81
CA GLU A 122 7.49 -2.10 -5.98
C GLU A 122 7.82 -3.35 -6.77
N TYR A 123 8.86 -3.31 -7.58
CA TYR A 123 9.25 -4.46 -8.37
C TYR A 123 10.76 -4.67 -8.40
N LEU A 124 11.13 -5.94 -8.61
CA LEU A 124 12.43 -6.41 -8.96
C LEU A 124 12.30 -7.37 -10.15
N VAL A 125 12.91 -7.03 -11.29
CA VAL A 125 12.94 -7.86 -12.50
C VAL A 125 14.37 -8.22 -12.85
N ILE A 126 14.69 -9.51 -12.74
CA ILE A 126 16.01 -10.08 -13.05
C ILE A 126 15.89 -10.90 -14.31
N ALA A 127 16.71 -10.63 -15.31
CA ALA A 127 16.76 -11.38 -16.55
C ALA A 127 17.62 -12.64 -16.45
N GLY A 128 17.51 -13.53 -17.43
CA GLY A 128 18.37 -14.71 -17.54
C GLY A 128 19.83 -14.32 -17.77
N GLY A 129 20.77 -14.94 -17.06
CA GLY A 129 22.20 -14.80 -17.32
C GLY A 129 22.61 -15.54 -18.58
N GLY A 130 23.67 -15.10 -19.24
CA GLY A 130 24.28 -15.79 -20.36
C GLY A 130 25.08 -17.03 -19.95
N GLY A 131 25.13 -18.02 -20.81
CA GLY A 131 25.96 -19.22 -20.63
C GLY A 131 27.46 -18.94 -20.90
N THR A 132 28.33 -19.72 -20.28
CA THR A 132 29.77 -19.67 -20.53
C THR A 132 30.13 -20.22 -21.88
N GLY A 133 31.18 -19.73 -22.53
CA GLY A 133 31.79 -20.39 -23.71
C GLY A 133 32.60 -21.63 -23.32
N GLY A 134 32.84 -22.53 -24.29
CA GLY A 134 33.50 -23.83 -24.10
C GLY A 134 34.97 -23.67 -23.85
N ARG A 135 35.71 -23.05 -23.27
CA ARG A 135 37.07 -22.79 -22.79
C ARG A 135 37.27 -21.36 -22.29
N GLY A 136 36.34 -20.85 -21.53
CA GLY A 136 36.71 -19.82 -20.59
C GLY A 136 36.11 -18.44 -20.75
N GLY A 137 35.26 -18.13 -21.75
CA GLY A 137 34.50 -16.89 -21.74
C GLY A 137 33.33 -16.97 -20.76
N GLY A 138 33.28 -16.11 -19.74
CA GLY A 138 32.13 -15.99 -18.88
C GLY A 138 30.93 -15.37 -19.58
N GLY A 139 29.71 -15.81 -19.26
CA GLY A 139 28.48 -15.16 -19.70
C GLY A 139 28.16 -13.93 -18.87
N GLY A 140 27.39 -13.00 -19.45
CA GLY A 140 26.87 -11.83 -18.74
C GLY A 140 25.81 -12.20 -17.70
N ALA A 141 25.71 -11.49 -16.58
CA ALA A 141 24.80 -11.77 -15.49
C ALA A 141 23.33 -11.60 -15.85
N GLY A 142 23.00 -10.84 -16.88
CA GLY A 142 21.66 -10.37 -17.19
C GLY A 142 21.31 -9.08 -16.47
N GLY A 143 20.25 -8.43 -16.93
CA GLY A 143 19.77 -7.19 -16.40
C GLY A 143 19.12 -7.36 -15.02
N TYR A 144 19.23 -6.31 -14.21
CA TYR A 144 18.62 -6.16 -12.91
C TYR A 144 17.90 -4.81 -12.90
N LEU A 145 16.58 -4.82 -12.77
CA LEU A 145 15.76 -3.61 -12.72
C LEU A 145 14.90 -3.61 -11.46
N THR A 146 14.93 -2.53 -10.71
CA THR A 146 14.10 -2.34 -9.53
C THR A 146 13.58 -0.91 -9.50
N SER A 147 12.38 -0.72 -9.04
CA SER A 147 11.81 0.60 -8.74
C SER A 147 10.63 0.47 -7.81
N THR A 148 10.19 1.62 -7.28
CA THR A 148 8.98 1.81 -6.49
C THR A 148 7.96 2.61 -7.28
N GLY A 149 6.69 2.55 -6.86
CA GLY A 149 5.64 3.42 -7.41
C GLY A 149 5.15 3.05 -8.81
N PHE A 150 5.33 1.81 -9.28
CA PHE A 150 4.71 1.36 -10.51
C PHE A 150 3.20 1.27 -10.34
N SER A 151 2.45 2.13 -11.06
CA SER A 151 0.99 2.19 -10.95
C SER A 151 0.33 0.96 -11.57
N VAL A 152 -0.59 0.37 -10.84
CA VAL A 152 -1.39 -0.79 -11.29
C VAL A 152 -2.88 -0.47 -11.23
N SER A 153 -3.66 -1.19 -12.01
CA SER A 153 -5.13 -1.17 -11.97
C SER A 153 -5.65 -2.60 -11.78
N ALA A 154 -6.94 -2.75 -11.52
CA ALA A 154 -7.57 -4.07 -11.41
C ALA A 154 -7.60 -4.75 -12.79
N THR A 155 -6.51 -5.44 -13.13
CA THR A 155 -6.31 -6.17 -14.39
C THR A 155 -5.20 -7.21 -14.24
N SER A 156 -5.03 -8.02 -15.29
CA SER A 156 -3.97 -9.03 -15.37
C SER A 156 -2.72 -8.46 -16.06
N TYR A 157 -1.55 -8.70 -15.45
CA TYR A 157 -0.24 -8.33 -15.97
C TYR A 157 0.53 -9.59 -16.33
N SER A 158 0.99 -9.67 -17.55
CA SER A 158 1.83 -10.79 -18.01
C SER A 158 3.21 -10.70 -17.38
N ILE A 159 3.68 -11.82 -16.85
CA ILE A 159 5.03 -12.01 -16.32
C ILE A 159 5.75 -12.98 -17.25
N THR A 160 6.88 -12.56 -17.79
CA THR A 160 7.82 -13.44 -18.49
C THR A 160 9.09 -13.58 -17.65
N VAL A 161 9.47 -14.80 -17.34
CA VAL A 161 10.73 -15.11 -16.67
C VAL A 161 11.70 -15.64 -17.71
N GLY A 162 12.77 -14.89 -17.95
CA GLY A 162 13.80 -15.21 -18.94
C GLY A 162 14.65 -16.40 -18.49
N ALA A 163 14.89 -17.32 -19.42
CA ALA A 163 15.77 -18.45 -19.17
C ALA A 163 17.26 -18.02 -19.24
N GLY A 164 18.10 -18.71 -18.48
CA GLY A 164 19.53 -18.59 -18.62
C GLY A 164 20.01 -19.18 -19.96
N GLY A 165 21.09 -18.65 -20.50
CA GLY A 165 21.76 -19.18 -21.69
C GLY A 165 22.43 -20.52 -21.40
N THR A 166 22.45 -21.40 -22.39
CA THR A 166 23.17 -22.70 -22.33
C THR A 166 24.68 -22.48 -22.33
N GLY A 167 25.40 -23.26 -21.54
CA GLY A 167 26.88 -23.28 -21.64
C GLY A 167 27.37 -23.93 -22.94
N GLY A 168 28.52 -23.50 -23.46
CA GLY A 168 29.21 -24.14 -24.57
C GLY A 168 29.64 -25.56 -24.19
N THR A 169 29.36 -26.54 -25.07
CA THR A 169 29.57 -27.96 -24.80
C THR A 169 30.96 -28.45 -25.23
N SER A 170 31.72 -27.67 -25.99
CA SER A 170 33.08 -27.98 -26.43
C SER A 170 33.90 -26.70 -26.61
N GLU A 171 35.22 -26.86 -26.85
CA GLU A 171 36.21 -25.78 -26.91
C GLU A 171 35.86 -24.60 -27.82
N PHE A 172 35.22 -24.91 -28.97
CA PHE A 172 34.89 -23.92 -30.02
C PHE A 172 33.42 -23.52 -30.03
N VAL A 173 32.65 -23.90 -29.01
CA VAL A 173 31.22 -23.57 -28.92
C VAL A 173 30.99 -22.41 -27.97
N GLN A 174 30.43 -21.35 -28.52
CA GLN A 174 30.00 -20.20 -27.72
C GLN A 174 28.86 -20.61 -26.77
N GLY A 175 28.75 -19.92 -25.64
CA GLY A 175 27.56 -20.00 -24.78
C GLY A 175 26.33 -19.45 -25.47
N GLY A 176 25.16 -19.75 -24.93
CA GLY A 176 23.90 -19.12 -25.31
C GLY A 176 23.70 -17.81 -24.56
N SER A 177 23.06 -16.84 -25.18
CA SER A 177 22.60 -15.65 -24.45
C SER A 177 21.42 -15.99 -23.53
N GLY A 178 21.33 -15.34 -22.40
CA GLY A 178 20.11 -15.34 -21.58
C GLY A 178 18.97 -14.61 -22.27
N THR A 179 17.76 -14.86 -21.84
CA THR A 179 16.56 -14.19 -22.37
C THR A 179 16.01 -13.15 -21.41
N ASN A 180 15.21 -12.23 -21.96
CA ASN A 180 14.64 -11.13 -21.21
C ASN A 180 13.60 -11.63 -20.21
N SER A 181 13.56 -10.98 -19.03
CA SER A 181 12.41 -11.03 -18.13
C SER A 181 11.57 -9.78 -18.28
N VAL A 182 10.25 -9.95 -18.23
CA VAL A 182 9.30 -8.85 -18.48
C VAL A 182 8.22 -8.83 -17.40
N PHE A 183 7.96 -7.66 -16.88
CA PHE A 183 6.77 -7.34 -16.08
C PHE A 183 6.05 -6.18 -16.75
N SER A 184 4.90 -6.42 -17.35
CA SER A 184 4.13 -5.41 -18.08
C SER A 184 5.00 -4.72 -19.17
N SER A 185 5.26 -3.43 -19.05
CA SER A 185 6.13 -2.64 -19.94
C SER A 185 7.61 -2.66 -19.54
N ILE A 186 7.96 -3.27 -18.41
CA ILE A 186 9.32 -3.28 -17.86
C ILE A 186 10.04 -4.52 -18.41
N THR A 187 11.12 -4.31 -19.14
CA THR A 187 11.94 -5.38 -19.73
C THR A 187 13.35 -5.32 -19.17
N SER A 188 13.76 -6.36 -18.50
CA SER A 188 15.15 -6.60 -18.10
C SER A 188 15.83 -7.46 -19.16
N THR A 189 16.96 -7.02 -19.68
CA THR A 189 17.63 -7.65 -20.83
C THR A 189 18.47 -8.85 -20.41
N GLY A 190 18.37 -9.96 -21.14
CA GLY A 190 19.17 -11.14 -20.91
C GLY A 190 20.67 -10.90 -21.04
N GLY A 191 21.47 -11.67 -20.31
CA GLY A 191 22.94 -11.60 -20.38
C GLY A 191 23.50 -12.12 -21.69
N GLY A 192 24.54 -11.48 -22.18
CA GLY A 192 25.27 -11.93 -23.35
C GLY A 192 26.00 -13.26 -23.09
N HIS A 193 26.22 -14.04 -24.15
CA HIS A 193 26.95 -15.31 -24.08
C HIS A 193 28.45 -15.12 -23.87
N GLY A 194 29.10 -16.13 -23.30
CA GLY A 194 30.55 -16.23 -23.24
C GLY A 194 31.15 -16.65 -24.59
N GLY A 195 32.26 -16.03 -24.96
CA GLY A 195 33.01 -16.37 -26.15
C GLY A 195 33.69 -17.74 -26.07
N SER A 196 33.93 -18.36 -27.18
CA SER A 196 34.86 -19.51 -27.34
C SER A 196 36.19 -19.03 -27.92
N ILE A 197 37.24 -19.77 -27.67
CA ILE A 197 38.57 -19.54 -28.31
C ILE A 197 38.58 -20.14 -29.69
#